data_5245f4ce9b2be832cca491fddaf3fa29
#
_entry.id   5245f4ce9b2be832cca491fddaf3fa29
#
_cell.length_a   1.000
_cell.length_b   1.000
_cell.length_c   1.000
_cell.angle_alpha   90.00
_cell.angle_beta   90.00
_cell.angle_gamma   90.00
#
_symmetry.space_group_name_H-M   'P 1'
#
loop_
_entity.id
_entity.type
_entity.pdbx_description
1 polymer ?
#
loop_
_entity_poly.entity_id
_entity_poly.type
_entity_poly.pdbx_seq_one_letter_code
_entity_poly.pdbx_strand_id
1 'polypeptide(L)'
;MIVIVEIYGKQYKVSKGDTVMVDSKIDLETGKTVKFDNIKAVLDKDTNIFNPKELSSYKVNAKIVDHTRADKVLVIKKKRRKGYQRKNGHRQDLTMIQIQSITGAKKKSTSTTKKKSTSTTKKK
;
A
#
# COMPACT_ATOMS: atom_id res chain seq x y z
N MET A 1 0.38 5.99 -12.61
CA MET A 1 1.01 6.26 -11.29
C MET A 1 1.12 4.98 -10.51
N ILE A 2 2.30 4.68 -10.03
CA ILE A 2 2.57 3.51 -9.23
C ILE A 2 3.01 3.98 -7.86
N VAL A 3 2.52 3.35 -6.82
CA VAL A 3 2.84 3.72 -5.47
C VAL A 3 3.35 2.50 -4.72
N ILE A 4 4.39 2.69 -3.93
CA ILE A 4 4.88 1.64 -3.05
C ILE A 4 4.40 1.99 -1.65
N VAL A 5 3.53 1.17 -1.12
CA VAL A 5 2.92 1.40 0.19
C VAL A 5 3.32 0.28 1.14
N GLU A 6 3.53 0.62 2.40
CA GLU A 6 3.85 -0.37 3.41
C GLU A 6 2.58 -0.70 4.20
N ILE A 7 2.21 -1.96 4.21
CA ILE A 7 1.03 -2.43 4.93
C ILE A 7 1.48 -3.54 5.86
N TYR A 8 1.29 -3.33 7.15
CA TYR A 8 1.69 -4.29 8.19
C TYR A 8 3.11 -4.84 8.02
N GLY A 9 4.04 -3.92 7.79
CA GLY A 9 5.45 -4.29 7.71
C GLY A 9 5.92 -4.81 6.37
N LYS A 10 5.04 -4.93 5.39
CA LYS A 10 5.42 -5.38 4.05
C LYS A 10 5.11 -4.32 3.02
N GLN A 11 5.96 -4.22 2.02
CA GLN A 11 5.80 -3.23 0.96
C GLN A 11 5.13 -3.83 -0.25
N TYR A 12 4.18 -3.11 -0.80
CA TYR A 12 3.43 -3.54 -1.98
C TYR A 12 3.47 -2.46 -3.05
N LYS A 13 3.65 -2.88 -4.28
CA LYS A 13 3.63 -1.99 -5.43
C LYS A 13 2.20 -2.01 -5.97
N VAL A 14 1.54 -0.88 -5.93
CA VAL A 14 0.14 -0.79 -6.32
C VAL A 14 -0.13 0.36 -7.27
N SER A 15 -1.18 0.23 -8.06
CA SER A 15 -1.67 1.32 -8.87
C SER A 15 -3.19 1.33 -8.77
N LYS A 16 -3.82 2.37 -9.27
CA LYS A 16 -5.26 2.49 -9.19
C LYS A 16 -5.94 1.33 -9.92
N GLY A 17 -6.88 0.70 -9.24
CA GLY A 17 -7.60 -0.43 -9.82
C GLY A 17 -7.00 -1.80 -9.55
N ASP A 18 -5.81 -1.84 -8.95
CA ASP A 18 -5.15 -3.12 -8.68
C ASP A 18 -5.79 -3.83 -7.50
N THR A 19 -5.74 -5.15 -7.55
CA THR A 19 -6.16 -5.99 -6.44
C THR A 19 -4.91 -6.61 -5.83
N VAL A 20 -4.76 -6.46 -4.53
CA VAL A 20 -3.57 -6.92 -3.81
C VAL A 20 -3.99 -7.83 -2.66
N MET A 21 -3.23 -8.88 -2.44
CA MET A 21 -3.46 -9.77 -1.33
C MET A 21 -2.47 -9.45 -0.22
N VAL A 22 -2.99 -8.99 0.92
CA VAL A 22 -2.17 -8.62 2.06
C VAL A 22 -2.02 -9.82 2.99
N ASP A 23 -0.81 -10.07 3.45
CA ASP A 23 -0.50 -11.22 4.29
C ASP A 23 -0.96 -11.08 5.74
N SER A 24 -1.95 -10.30 5.98
CA SER A 24 -2.46 -10.11 7.34
C SER A 24 -3.95 -9.86 7.28
N LYS A 25 -4.62 -10.16 8.38
CA LYS A 25 -6.04 -9.90 8.44
C LYS A 25 -6.26 -8.47 8.89
N ILE A 26 -7.00 -7.71 8.10
CA ILE A 26 -7.38 -6.36 8.46
C ILE A 26 -8.69 -6.44 9.24
N ASP A 27 -8.73 -5.79 10.40
CA ASP A 27 -9.88 -5.88 11.30
C ASP A 27 -11.08 -5.06 10.85
N LEU A 28 -11.47 -5.21 9.60
CA LEU A 28 -12.63 -4.55 9.04
C LEU A 28 -13.40 -5.54 8.20
N GLU A 29 -14.68 -5.32 8.09
CA GLU A 29 -15.52 -6.20 7.31
C GLU A 29 -15.31 -5.99 5.81
N THR A 30 -15.71 -6.98 5.03
CA THR A 30 -15.65 -6.86 3.58
C THR A 30 -16.53 -5.71 3.13
N GLY A 31 -16.09 -5.01 2.10
CA GLY A 31 -16.81 -3.86 1.58
C GLY A 31 -16.43 -2.53 2.23
N LYS A 32 -15.67 -2.56 3.30
CA LYS A 32 -15.23 -1.33 3.96
C LYS A 32 -14.00 -0.74 3.26
N THR A 33 -13.84 0.56 3.39
CA THR A 33 -12.71 1.26 2.80
C THR A 33 -11.64 1.49 3.86
N VAL A 34 -10.39 1.25 3.47
CA VAL A 34 -9.24 1.44 4.35
C VAL A 34 -8.32 2.45 3.70
N LYS A 35 -7.70 3.29 4.50
CA LYS A 35 -6.73 4.27 4.00
C LYS A 35 -5.35 3.89 4.52
N PHE A 36 -4.39 3.90 3.62
CA PHE A 36 -3.01 3.64 3.97
C PHE A 36 -2.21 4.89 3.70
N ASP A 37 -1.52 5.38 4.70
CA ASP A 37 -0.74 6.61 4.58
C ASP A 37 0.77 6.39 4.68
N ASN A 38 1.20 5.17 4.92
CA ASN A 38 2.62 4.86 5.01
C ASN A 38 3.19 4.57 3.61
N ILE A 39 3.36 5.62 2.84
CA ILE A 39 3.82 5.54 1.46
C ILE A 39 5.34 5.65 1.43
N LYS A 40 6.00 4.74 0.73
CA LYS A 40 7.45 4.73 0.63
C LYS A 40 7.97 5.41 -0.64
N ALA A 41 7.21 5.37 -1.69
CA ALA A 41 7.60 6.00 -2.94
C ALA A 41 6.39 6.19 -3.84
N VAL A 42 6.44 7.20 -4.68
CA VAL A 42 5.43 7.42 -5.71
C VAL A 42 6.16 7.55 -7.03
N LEU A 43 5.80 6.72 -7.98
CA LEU A 43 6.42 6.70 -9.30
C LEU A 43 5.38 7.07 -10.33
N ASP A 44 5.65 8.13 -11.07
CA ASP A 44 4.79 8.54 -12.15
C ASP A 44 5.64 8.66 -13.41
N LYS A 45 5.02 8.84 -14.54
CA LYS A 45 5.74 8.89 -15.81
C LYS A 45 6.86 9.90 -15.81
N ASP A 46 6.59 11.08 -15.30
CA ASP A 46 7.54 12.16 -15.32
C ASP A 46 8.22 12.44 -13.99
N THR A 47 7.78 11.85 -12.92
CA THR A 47 8.23 12.22 -11.59
C THR A 47 8.32 11.03 -10.68
N ASN A 48 9.43 10.94 -9.96
CA ASN A 48 9.58 9.92 -8.93
C ASN A 48 9.76 10.65 -7.61
N ILE A 49 8.93 10.34 -6.64
CA ILE A 49 8.94 11.01 -5.35
C ILE A 49 9.37 10.04 -4.27
N PHE A 50 10.44 10.37 -3.57
CA PHE A 50 10.95 9.55 -2.48
C PHE A 50 11.08 10.34 -1.18
N ASN A 51 10.86 11.64 -1.22
CA ASN A 51 11.03 12.50 -0.07
C ASN A 51 9.92 12.27 0.95
N PRO A 52 10.24 11.88 2.20
CA PRO A 52 9.21 11.60 3.20
C PRO A 52 8.23 12.74 3.44
N LYS A 53 8.68 13.97 3.33
CA LYS A 53 7.78 15.09 3.54
C LYS A 53 6.72 15.19 2.47
N GLU A 54 7.09 14.91 1.24
CA GLU A 54 6.13 14.94 0.16
C GLU A 54 5.25 13.71 0.20
N LEU A 55 5.81 12.57 0.55
CA LEU A 55 5.06 11.34 0.63
C LEU A 55 3.98 11.36 1.72
N SER A 56 4.17 12.16 2.74
CA SER A 56 3.19 12.23 3.82
C SER A 56 1.85 12.80 3.36
N SER A 57 1.81 13.49 2.25
CA SER A 57 0.57 14.03 1.72
C SER A 57 -0.17 13.02 0.82
N TYR A 58 0.48 11.93 0.46
CA TYR A 58 -0.14 10.91 -0.36
C TYR A 58 -0.84 9.86 0.50
N LYS A 59 -1.97 9.38 0.03
CA LYS A 59 -2.73 8.33 0.71
C LYS A 59 -3.32 7.39 -0.32
N VAL A 60 -3.39 6.14 0.05
CA VAL A 60 -3.98 5.13 -0.82
C VAL A 60 -5.28 4.67 -0.19
N ASN A 61 -6.37 4.76 -0.94
CA ASN A 61 -7.68 4.29 -0.49
C ASN A 61 -7.93 2.93 -1.13
N ALA A 62 -8.23 1.97 -0.32
CA ALA A 62 -8.50 0.62 -0.77
C ALA A 62 -9.79 0.10 -0.17
N LYS A 63 -10.45 -0.79 -0.89
CA LYS A 63 -11.67 -1.42 -0.41
C LYS A 63 -11.35 -2.88 -0.12
N ILE A 64 -11.82 -3.38 0.99
CA ILE A 64 -11.63 -4.76 1.34
C ILE A 64 -12.60 -5.60 0.52
N VAL A 65 -12.07 -6.49 -0.29
CA VAL A 65 -12.87 -7.36 -1.15
C VAL A 65 -13.26 -8.62 -0.40
N ASP A 66 -12.31 -9.24 0.26
CA ASP A 66 -12.56 -10.50 0.94
C ASP A 66 -11.47 -10.81 1.96
N HIS A 67 -11.81 -11.64 2.93
CA HIS A 67 -10.85 -12.18 3.89
C HIS A 67 -10.72 -13.67 3.59
N THR A 68 -9.51 -14.12 3.31
CA THR A 68 -9.26 -15.50 2.99
C THR A 68 -8.15 -16.05 3.87
N ARG A 69 -7.89 -17.33 3.73
CA ARG A 69 -6.78 -17.99 4.44
C ARG A 69 -5.99 -18.78 3.43
N ALA A 70 -4.68 -18.74 3.59
CA ALA A 70 -3.82 -19.54 2.73
C ALA A 70 -3.91 -21.02 3.10
N ASP A 71 -3.34 -21.86 2.25
CA ASP A 71 -3.30 -23.29 2.53
C ASP A 71 -2.40 -23.55 3.72
N LYS A 72 -2.69 -24.58 4.44
CA LYS A 72 -1.94 -24.94 5.63
C LYS A 72 -0.52 -25.38 5.25
N VAL A 73 0.46 -24.75 5.87
CA VAL A 73 1.84 -25.13 5.68
C VAL A 73 2.28 -25.92 6.91
N LEU A 74 2.77 -27.12 6.70
CA LEU A 74 3.26 -27.97 7.78
C LEU A 74 4.74 -27.71 7.98
N VAL A 75 5.09 -27.31 9.18
CA VAL A 75 6.48 -27.09 9.54
C VAL A 75 6.93 -28.26 10.42
N ILE A 76 7.85 -29.06 9.92
CA ILE A 76 8.35 -30.22 10.64
C ILE A 76 9.81 -29.97 10.98
N LYS A 77 10.13 -30.04 12.27
CA LYS A 77 11.49 -29.91 12.73
C LYS A 77 11.91 -31.19 13.38
N LYS A 78 12.99 -31.75 12.90
CA LYS A 78 13.49 -33.02 13.40
C LYS A 78 15.01 -32.92 13.54
N LYS A 79 15.53 -33.35 14.69
CA LYS A 79 16.96 -33.41 14.88
C LYS A 79 17.40 -34.86 14.90
N ARG A 80 18.36 -35.17 14.07
CA ARG A 80 18.86 -36.53 13.94
C ARG A 80 19.47 -37.02 15.23
N ARG A 81 19.14 -38.26 15.60
CA ARG A 81 19.69 -38.95 16.80
C ARG A 81 19.39 -38.29 18.13
N LYS A 82 18.46 -37.34 18.19
CA LYS A 82 18.17 -36.67 19.44
C LYS A 82 16.73 -36.82 19.93
N GLY A 83 15.97 -37.67 19.30
CA GLY A 83 14.59 -37.80 19.71
C GLY A 83 13.75 -36.56 19.60
N TYR A 84 14.28 -35.51 18.93
CA TYR A 84 13.62 -34.25 18.81
C TYR A 84 12.79 -34.21 17.53
N GLN A 85 11.50 -33.97 17.66
CA GLN A 85 10.63 -33.84 16.51
C GLN A 85 9.49 -32.94 16.87
N ARG A 86 9.27 -31.91 16.06
CA ARG A 86 8.15 -31.00 16.24
C ARG A 86 7.44 -30.80 14.92
N LYS A 87 6.12 -30.79 14.99
CA LYS A 87 5.30 -30.60 13.83
C LYS A 87 4.29 -29.51 14.12
N ASN A 88 4.38 -28.39 13.41
CA ASN A 88 3.46 -27.28 13.55
C ASN A 88 2.79 -27.00 12.23
N GLY A 89 1.53 -26.65 12.28
CA GLY A 89 0.82 -26.21 11.10
C GLY A 89 0.61 -24.71 11.16
N HIS A 90 0.78 -24.04 10.04
CA HIS A 90 0.53 -22.62 9.94
C HIS A 90 -0.40 -22.34 8.78
N ARG A 91 -1.43 -21.57 9.05
CA ARG A 91 -2.35 -21.16 8.00
C ARG A 91 -2.52 -19.66 8.11
N GLN A 92 -1.94 -18.94 7.16
CA GLN A 92 -1.88 -17.50 7.18
C GLN A 92 -3.20 -16.87 6.77
N ASP A 93 -3.65 -15.91 7.56
CA ASP A 93 -4.84 -15.14 7.22
C ASP A 93 -4.44 -14.09 6.17
N LEU A 94 -5.25 -13.95 5.16
CA LEU A 94 -5.02 -13.02 4.07
C LEU A 94 -6.22 -12.12 3.89
N THR A 95 -5.98 -10.90 3.44
CA THR A 95 -7.04 -9.97 3.09
C THR A 95 -6.83 -9.51 1.66
N MET A 96 -7.86 -9.63 0.85
CA MET A 96 -7.81 -9.16 -0.52
C MET A 96 -8.37 -7.75 -0.57
N ILE A 97 -7.59 -6.81 -1.05
CA ILE A 97 -8.02 -5.42 -1.15
C ILE A 97 -7.91 -4.95 -2.60
N GLN A 98 -8.77 -4.04 -2.95
CA GLN A 98 -8.75 -3.42 -4.27
C GLN A 98 -8.43 -1.94 -4.10
N ILE A 99 -7.44 -1.45 -4.80
CA ILE A 99 -7.04 -0.06 -4.72
C ILE A 99 -8.03 0.79 -5.50
N GLN A 100 -8.73 1.67 -4.80
CA GLN A 100 -9.74 2.52 -5.44
C GLN A 100 -9.15 3.80 -5.95
N SER A 101 -8.35 4.46 -5.16
CA SER A 101 -7.76 5.72 -5.55
C SER A 101 -6.48 6.01 -4.79
N ILE A 102 -5.67 6.85 -5.38
CA ILE A 102 -4.43 7.32 -4.78
C ILE A 102 -4.55 8.84 -4.77
N THR A 103 -4.53 9.43 -3.59
CA THR A 103 -4.64 10.88 -3.45
C THR A 103 -3.29 11.46 -3.08
N GLY A 104 -3.01 12.64 -3.52
CA GLY A 104 -1.76 13.31 -3.22
C GLY A 104 -1.82 14.79 -3.48
N ALA A 105 -0.76 15.47 -3.07
CA ALA A 105 -0.70 16.92 -3.16
C ALA A 105 -0.18 17.46 -4.48
N LYS A 106 0.17 16.58 -5.35
CA LYS A 106 0.79 17.01 -6.59
C LYS A 106 0.10 18.12 -7.34
N LYS A 107 -1.15 18.00 -7.53
CA LYS A 107 -1.82 18.98 -8.33
C LYS A 107 -1.92 20.35 -7.77
N LYS A 108 -1.92 20.52 -6.51
CA LYS A 108 -2.06 21.86 -6.03
C LYS A 108 -0.84 22.70 -6.25
N SER A 109 0.33 22.13 -6.21
CA SER A 109 1.52 22.93 -6.40
C SER A 109 1.56 23.48 -7.82
N THR A 110 1.08 22.71 -8.75
CA THR A 110 1.12 23.14 -10.11
C THR A 110 0.19 24.31 -10.37
N SER A 111 -0.97 24.21 -9.83
CA SER A 111 -1.91 25.26 -10.08
C SER A 111 -1.49 26.56 -9.47
N THR A 112 -0.85 26.50 -8.34
CA THR A 112 -0.44 27.69 -7.69
C THR A 112 0.58 28.43 -8.52
N THR A 113 1.50 27.71 -9.05
CA THR A 113 2.54 28.31 -9.83
C THR A 113 1.99 29.07 -11.00
N LYS A 114 1.10 28.47 -11.69
CA LYS A 114 0.55 29.12 -12.77
C LYS A 114 -0.14 30.37 -12.45
N LYS A 115 -0.90 30.41 -11.50
CA LYS A 115 -1.59 31.56 -11.14
C LYS A 115 -0.70 32.69 -10.86
N LYS A 116 0.32 32.48 -10.15
CA LYS A 116 1.23 33.49 -9.85
C LYS A 116 1.77 34.13 -11.02
N SER A 117 2.26 33.39 -11.92
CA SER A 117 2.91 34.03 -13.05
C SER A 117 1.94 34.88 -13.82
N THR A 118 0.74 34.50 -13.91
CA THR A 118 -0.18 35.24 -14.66
C THR A 118 -0.45 36.57 -14.05
N SER A 119 -0.58 36.60 -12.79
CA SER A 119 -0.93 37.84 -12.17
C SER A 119 0.11 38.91 -12.38
N THR A 120 1.33 38.53 -12.44
CA THR A 120 2.32 39.54 -12.59
C THR A 120 2.27 40.19 -13.93
N THR A 121 1.99 39.44 -14.92
CA THR A 121 2.09 40.04 -16.17
C THR A 121 1.12 41.09 -16.46
N LYS A 122 0.02 41.06 -16.04
CA LYS A 122 -0.87 41.98 -16.31
C LYS A 122 -0.68 43.26 -15.90
N LYS A 123 -0.18 43.49 -15.06
CA LYS A 123 -0.05 44.66 -14.60
C LYS A 123 0.42 45.65 -15.39
N LYS A 124 0.84 45.79 -16.09
CA LYS A 124 1.38 46.77 -16.75
C LYS A 124 1.02 47.20 -17.42
#